data_cdfefbdb53bbeade78eadd91d51db709
#
_entry.id   cdfefbdb53bbeade78eadd91d51db709
#
_cell.length_a   1.000
_cell.length_b   1.000
_cell.length_c   1.000
_cell.angle_alpha   90.00
_cell.angle_beta   90.00
_cell.angle_gamma   90.00
#
_symmetry.space_group_name_H-M   'P 1'
#
loop_
_entity.id
_entity.type
_entity.pdbx_description
1 polymer ?
#
loop_
_entity_poly.entity_id
_entity_poly.type
_entity_poly.pdbx_seq_one_letter_code
_entity_poly.pdbx_strand_id
1 'polypeptide(L)'
;GRMATVVGRSLGGGRVMITEIDGFPVEITGEEYTLLTNHNDVPGIVADVGKILAEEHVNISNMRVFRKGKGTEAVMIIHSDQKVPESVICRIKEGNKNINSVMTLDII
;
A
#
# COMPACT_ATOMS: atom_id res chain seq x y z
N GLY A 1 7.53 9.36 -10.55
CA GLY A 1 6.49 8.81 -9.74
C GLY A 1 5.11 8.99 -10.30
N ARG A 2 4.28 8.05 -10.01
CA ARG A 2 2.86 8.09 -10.39
C ARG A 2 2.09 8.89 -9.35
N MET A 3 1.21 9.79 -9.80
CA MET A 3 0.29 10.50 -8.92
C MET A 3 -0.99 9.67 -8.75
N ALA A 4 -1.35 9.41 -7.51
CA ALA A 4 -2.60 8.73 -7.17
C ALA A 4 -3.69 9.77 -6.92
N THR A 5 -4.93 9.44 -7.31
CA THR A 5 -6.10 10.22 -6.93
C THR A 5 -6.58 9.77 -5.57
N VAL A 6 -6.59 10.67 -4.60
CA VAL A 6 -6.91 10.37 -3.21
C VAL A 6 -8.15 11.16 -2.80
N VAL A 7 -9.13 10.46 -2.20
CA VAL A 7 -10.33 11.08 -1.62
C VAL A 7 -10.26 10.92 -0.11
N GLY A 8 -10.36 12.03 0.61
CA GLY A 8 -10.31 12.04 2.05
C GLY A 8 -11.60 12.54 2.68
N ARG A 9 -11.77 12.23 3.95
CA ARG A 9 -12.89 12.69 4.76
C ARG A 9 -12.37 13.23 6.10
N SER A 10 -12.84 14.40 6.52
CA SER A 10 -12.48 14.95 7.81
C SER A 10 -13.17 14.17 8.93
N LEU A 11 -12.39 13.82 9.96
CA LEU A 11 -12.90 13.20 11.18
C LEU A 11 -13.05 14.20 12.32
N GLY A 12 -12.72 15.49 12.08
CA GLY A 12 -12.67 16.52 13.12
C GLY A 12 -11.31 16.53 13.84
N GLY A 13 -11.02 17.61 14.54
CA GLY A 13 -9.79 17.74 15.32
C GLY A 13 -8.49 17.70 14.50
N GLY A 14 -8.56 18.06 13.21
CA GLY A 14 -7.40 18.03 12.34
C GLY A 14 -7.08 16.64 11.78
N ARG A 15 -7.93 15.66 12.05
CA ARG A 15 -7.74 14.28 11.59
C ARG A 15 -8.45 14.06 10.25
N VAL A 16 -7.81 13.30 9.37
CA VAL A 16 -8.35 12.96 8.04
C VAL A 16 -8.28 11.45 7.85
N MET A 17 -9.36 10.87 7.28
CA MET A 17 -9.38 9.50 6.83
C MET A 17 -9.43 9.46 5.31
N ILE A 18 -8.52 8.71 4.70
CA ILE A 18 -8.57 8.48 3.26
C ILE A 18 -9.56 7.35 3.00
N THR A 19 -10.54 7.62 2.15
CA THR A 19 -11.64 6.69 1.86
C THR A 19 -11.57 6.09 0.47
N GLU A 20 -10.73 6.65 -0.42
CA GLU A 20 -10.60 6.15 -1.77
C GLU A 20 -9.22 6.50 -2.35
N ILE A 21 -8.61 5.56 -3.06
CA ILE A 21 -7.37 5.77 -3.81
C ILE A 21 -7.54 5.16 -5.20
N ASP A 22 -7.41 6.00 -6.25
CA ASP A 22 -7.57 5.59 -7.65
C ASP A 22 -8.87 4.82 -7.92
N GLY A 23 -9.96 5.21 -7.26
CA GLY A 23 -11.25 4.55 -7.39
C GLY A 23 -11.44 3.33 -6.50
N PHE A 24 -10.41 2.91 -5.75
CA PHE A 24 -10.53 1.80 -4.80
C PHE A 24 -10.99 2.32 -3.45
N PRO A 25 -12.06 1.74 -2.86
CA PRO A 25 -12.47 2.11 -1.50
C PRO A 25 -11.46 1.59 -0.48
N VAL A 26 -11.02 2.46 0.40
CA VAL A 26 -10.03 2.17 1.43
C VAL A 26 -10.37 2.89 2.73
N GLU A 27 -9.68 2.53 3.82
CA GLU A 27 -9.74 3.24 5.09
C GLU A 27 -8.33 3.43 5.62
N ILE A 28 -7.81 4.64 5.54
CA ILE A 28 -6.46 4.98 6.01
C ILE A 28 -6.52 6.22 6.89
N THR A 29 -6.14 6.08 8.15
CA THR A 29 -6.22 7.17 9.11
C THR A 29 -4.94 8.02 9.24
N GLY A 30 -3.85 7.57 8.64
CA GLY A 30 -2.59 8.31 8.68
C GLY A 30 -1.80 8.20 9.98
N GLU A 31 -2.23 7.36 10.89
CA GLU A 31 -1.55 7.17 12.17
C GLU A 31 -0.35 6.23 12.07
N GLU A 32 -0.20 5.54 10.96
CA GLU A 32 0.85 4.57 10.72
C GLU A 32 1.54 4.83 9.39
N TYR A 33 2.74 4.30 9.25
CA TYR A 33 3.41 4.31 7.94
C TYR A 33 2.63 3.42 6.98
N THR A 34 2.33 3.93 5.81
CA THR A 34 1.48 3.26 4.84
C THR A 34 2.22 3.07 3.53
N LEU A 35 2.22 1.84 3.05
CA LEU A 35 2.77 1.46 1.75
C LEU A 35 1.61 1.03 0.85
N LEU A 36 1.53 1.60 -0.34
CA LEU A 36 0.51 1.27 -1.34
C LEU A 36 1.16 0.54 -2.50
N THR A 37 0.63 -0.62 -2.83
CA THR A 37 1.12 -1.41 -3.95
C THR A 37 -0.04 -1.68 -4.91
N ASN A 38 0.07 -1.18 -6.14
CA ASN A 38 -0.85 -1.53 -7.21
C ASN A 38 -0.26 -2.72 -7.95
N HIS A 39 -1.01 -3.80 -8.05
CA HIS A 39 -0.53 -5.04 -8.66
C HIS A 39 -1.62 -5.75 -9.46
N ASN A 40 -1.22 -6.65 -10.33
CA ASN A 40 -2.16 -7.54 -10.98
C ASN A 40 -2.68 -8.54 -9.96
N ASP A 41 -3.96 -8.87 -10.04
CA ASP A 41 -4.61 -9.78 -9.09
C ASP A 41 -4.30 -11.23 -9.44
N VAL A 42 -3.10 -11.66 -9.07
CA VAL A 42 -2.60 -13.03 -9.31
C VAL A 42 -2.07 -13.62 -8.01
N PRO A 43 -2.00 -14.95 -7.89
CA PRO A 43 -1.46 -15.60 -6.69
C PRO A 43 0.00 -15.24 -6.43
N GLY A 44 0.40 -15.24 -5.17
CA GLY A 44 1.79 -15.10 -4.75
C GLY A 44 2.26 -13.68 -4.46
N ILE A 45 1.50 -12.66 -4.82
CA ILE A 45 1.93 -11.26 -4.62
C ILE A 45 2.09 -10.93 -3.13
N VAL A 46 1.09 -11.29 -2.32
CA VAL A 46 1.13 -11.04 -0.88
C VAL A 46 2.33 -11.72 -0.23
N ALA A 47 2.59 -12.97 -0.62
CA ALA A 47 3.73 -13.73 -0.09
C ALA A 47 5.06 -13.08 -0.46
N ASP A 48 5.23 -12.65 -1.70
CA ASP A 48 6.46 -12.04 -2.19
C ASP A 48 6.74 -10.72 -1.46
N VAL A 49 5.74 -9.87 -1.35
CA VAL A 49 5.88 -8.57 -0.67
C VAL A 49 6.15 -8.78 0.82
N GLY A 50 5.41 -9.67 1.47
CA GLY A 50 5.60 -9.99 2.89
C GLY A 50 6.98 -10.54 3.19
N LYS A 51 7.50 -11.40 2.31
CA LYS A 51 8.84 -11.95 2.45
C LYS A 51 9.92 -10.87 2.40
N ILE A 52 9.82 -9.96 1.43
CA ILE A 52 10.78 -8.87 1.29
C ILE A 52 10.77 -7.98 2.53
N LEU A 53 9.59 -7.59 3.00
CA LEU A 53 9.46 -6.76 4.19
C LEU A 53 10.03 -7.46 5.43
N ALA A 54 9.79 -8.75 5.58
CA ALA A 54 10.35 -9.53 6.68
C ALA A 54 11.88 -9.59 6.63
N GLU A 55 12.45 -9.83 5.45
CA GLU A 55 13.89 -9.86 5.25
C GLU A 55 14.57 -8.51 5.56
N GLU A 56 13.84 -7.43 5.33
CA GLU A 56 14.31 -6.07 5.60
C GLU A 56 13.94 -5.58 7.01
N HIS A 57 13.46 -6.47 7.86
CA HIS A 57 13.10 -6.20 9.26
C HIS A 57 12.03 -5.13 9.43
N VAL A 58 11.11 -5.03 8.47
CA VAL A 58 9.94 -4.16 8.56
C VAL A 58 8.78 -4.95 9.15
N ASN A 59 8.31 -4.53 10.32
CA ASN A 59 7.19 -5.19 10.98
C ASN A 59 5.86 -4.66 10.44
N ILE A 60 5.05 -5.58 9.92
CA ILE A 60 3.73 -5.25 9.36
C ILE A 60 2.70 -5.30 10.49
N SER A 61 2.01 -4.18 10.72
CA SER A 61 0.93 -4.11 11.71
C SER A 61 -0.43 -4.48 11.12
N ASN A 62 -0.64 -4.19 9.83
CA ASN A 62 -1.87 -4.51 9.12
C ASN A 62 -1.61 -4.59 7.62
N MET A 63 -2.37 -5.46 6.95
CA MET A 63 -2.29 -5.60 5.51
C MET A 63 -3.69 -5.88 4.97
N ARG A 64 -4.10 -5.14 3.94
CA ARG A 64 -5.38 -5.34 3.26
C ARG A 64 -5.21 -5.32 1.77
N VAL A 65 -5.97 -6.17 1.07
CA VAL A 65 -6.01 -6.19 -0.39
C VAL A 65 -7.41 -5.80 -0.83
N PHE A 66 -7.49 -4.81 -1.70
CA PHE A 66 -8.74 -4.35 -2.29
C PHE A 66 -8.75 -4.70 -3.77
N ARG A 67 -9.80 -5.36 -4.22
CA ARG A 67 -9.96 -5.84 -5.58
C ARG A 67 -11.09 -5.10 -6.27
N LYS A 68 -10.87 -4.69 -7.52
CA LYS A 68 -11.91 -4.06 -8.32
C LYS A 68 -12.77 -5.09 -9.04
N GLY A 69 -12.21 -6.26 -9.30
CA GLY A 69 -12.86 -7.40 -9.94
C GLY A 69 -11.88 -8.55 -10.06
N LYS A 70 -12.36 -9.74 -10.35
CA LYS A 70 -11.49 -10.91 -10.52
C LYS A 70 -10.61 -10.78 -11.76
N GLY A 71 -9.33 -11.10 -11.63
CA GLY A 71 -8.38 -11.12 -12.74
C GLY A 71 -7.94 -9.74 -13.22
N THR A 72 -8.26 -8.69 -12.49
CA THR A 72 -7.88 -7.32 -12.81
C THR A 72 -6.83 -6.80 -11.84
N GLU A 73 -6.69 -5.49 -11.74
CA GLU A 73 -5.80 -4.86 -10.79
C GLU A 73 -6.35 -4.92 -9.37
N ALA A 74 -5.44 -4.95 -8.42
CA ALA A 74 -5.73 -4.86 -7.00
C ALA A 74 -4.80 -3.84 -6.35
N VAL A 75 -5.20 -3.31 -5.20
CA VAL A 75 -4.38 -2.43 -4.38
C VAL A 75 -4.14 -3.12 -3.05
N MET A 76 -2.87 -3.26 -2.67
CA MET A 76 -2.47 -3.77 -1.37
C MET A 76 -2.05 -2.59 -0.51
N ILE A 77 -2.66 -2.47 0.66
CA ILE A 77 -2.33 -1.44 1.63
C ILE A 77 -1.65 -2.10 2.81
N ILE A 78 -0.43 -1.67 3.09
CA ILE A 78 0.37 -2.23 4.16
C ILE A 78 0.68 -1.13 5.17
N HIS A 79 0.29 -1.36 6.42
CA HIS A 79 0.68 -0.51 7.54
C HIS A 79 1.86 -1.16 8.25
N SER A 80 2.89 -0.38 8.51
CA SER A 80 4.10 -0.86 9.17
C SER A 80 4.46 0.00 10.37
N ASP A 81 5.25 -0.58 11.28
CA ASP A 81 5.71 0.11 12.48
C ASP A 81 6.87 1.06 12.19
N GLN A 82 7.58 0.82 11.09
CA GLN A 82 8.72 1.63 10.67
C GLN A 82 8.46 2.19 9.28
N LYS A 83 9.13 3.30 8.98
CA LYS A 83 9.14 3.84 7.63
C LYS A 83 9.87 2.87 6.70
N VAL A 84 9.26 2.55 5.57
CA VAL A 84 9.87 1.67 4.58
C VAL A 84 10.89 2.48 3.77
N PRO A 85 12.18 2.08 3.79
CA PRO A 85 13.20 2.79 3.02
C PRO A 85 12.99 2.69 1.51
N GLU A 86 13.48 3.67 0.78
CA GLU A 86 13.38 3.71 -0.68
C GLU A 86 14.00 2.48 -1.35
N SER A 87 15.11 1.96 -0.80
CA SER A 87 15.76 0.75 -1.30
C SER A 87 14.84 -0.48 -1.22
N VAL A 88 14.03 -0.56 -0.17
CA VAL A 88 13.09 -1.66 0.02
C VAL A 88 11.91 -1.52 -0.96
N ILE A 89 11.45 -0.29 -1.19
CA ILE A 89 10.40 0.00 -2.17
C ILE A 89 10.84 -0.43 -3.56
N CYS A 90 12.06 -0.09 -3.96
CA CYS A 90 12.63 -0.52 -5.24
C CYS A 90 12.72 -2.04 -5.34
N ARG A 91 13.14 -2.70 -4.27
CA ARG A 91 13.24 -4.15 -4.23
C ARG A 91 11.89 -4.82 -4.42
N ILE A 92 10.84 -4.30 -3.81
CA ILE A 92 9.47 -4.81 -3.97
C ILE A 92 9.03 -4.68 -5.42
N LYS A 93 9.21 -3.50 -6.00
CA LYS A 93 8.80 -3.22 -7.38
C LYS A 93 9.54 -4.10 -8.38
N GLU A 94 10.83 -4.28 -8.21
CA GLU A 94 11.66 -5.07 -9.12
C GLU A 94 11.54 -6.57 -8.90
N GLY A 95 11.12 -6.99 -7.72
CA GLY A 95 11.05 -8.40 -7.34
C GLY A 95 9.92 -9.19 -7.98
N ASN A 96 8.91 -8.51 -8.55
CA ASN A 96 7.79 -9.19 -9.17
C ASN A 96 7.21 -8.35 -10.30
N LYS A 97 7.17 -8.93 -11.51
CA LYS A 97 6.67 -8.25 -12.71
C LYS A 97 5.18 -7.89 -12.64
N ASN A 98 4.42 -8.52 -11.75
CA ASN A 98 3.01 -8.25 -11.56
C ASN A 98 2.74 -7.05 -10.65
N ILE A 99 3.78 -6.46 -10.09
CA ILE A 99 3.67 -5.23 -9.32
C ILE A 99 3.83 -4.04 -10.25
N ASN A 100 2.78 -3.25 -10.38
CA ASN A 100 2.74 -2.12 -11.31
C ASN A 100 3.33 -0.85 -10.71
N SER A 101 3.05 -0.60 -9.44
CA SER A 101 3.59 0.57 -8.74
C SER A 101 3.64 0.34 -7.24
N VAL A 102 4.58 1.00 -6.59
CA VAL A 102 4.73 0.99 -5.13
C VAL A 102 4.96 2.44 -4.71
N MET A 103 4.23 2.90 -3.71
CA MET A 103 4.41 4.24 -3.16
C MET A 103 4.20 4.25 -1.66
N THR A 104 4.84 5.20 -0.99
CA THR A 104 4.54 5.48 0.41
C THR A 104 3.52 6.61 0.48
N LEU A 105 2.70 6.57 1.51
CA LEU A 105 1.71 7.59 1.78
C LEU A 105 1.95 8.12 3.18
N ASP A 106 2.42 9.34 3.27
CA ASP A 106 2.63 10.04 4.54
C ASP A 106 1.53 11.08 4.69
N ILE A 107 0.61 10.84 5.62
CA ILE A 107 -0.49 11.74 5.91
C ILE A 107 -0.18 12.41 7.24
N ILE A 108 0.71 13.35 7.21
CA ILE A 108 1.03 14.10 8.43
C ILE A 108 0.86 15.58 8.17
#